data_2bc16df14b0c385053be486670eb861c
#
_entry.id   2bc16df14b0c385053be486670eb861c
#
_cell.length_a   1.000
_cell.length_b   1.000
_cell.length_c   1.000
_cell.angle_alpha   90.00
_cell.angle_beta   90.00
_cell.angle_gamma   90.00
#
_symmetry.space_group_name_H-M   'P 1'
#
loop_
_entity.id
_entity.type
_entity.pdbx_description
1 polymer ?
#
loop_
_entity_poly.entity_id
_entity_poly.type
_entity_poly.pdbx_seq_one_letter_code
_entity_poly.pdbx_strand_id
1 'polypeptide(L)'
;MNISQITGVYFSPTGSTKQVTEWITERIADNREAEWLDLTDAVSSRPDYTFTEHELVVVGVPVYGGRVPETARERLQKLHGKRTPVVLIVTYGNRAYEDALLELSDILKEQGFIPAAAAAVVTEHNIAHIYGAGRPDEKDKKEMTAFAEAVREKLKSTAGSSKLLELSIRGNRPYRPYGTLPLKISVSSACEGCGTCIRKCPVQAISRTDAKVTDESACITCMRCIAVCPKHARKLGILMTLEIGRAHV
;
A
#
# COMPACT_ATOMS: atom_id res chain seq x y z
N MET A 1 5.05 16.32 -20.80
CA MET A 1 3.85 15.47 -20.96
C MET A 1 2.63 16.25 -20.51
N ASN A 2 1.57 16.29 -21.29
CA ASN A 2 0.36 17.01 -20.87
C ASN A 2 -0.52 16.03 -20.10
N ILE A 3 -0.45 16.06 -18.77
CA ILE A 3 -1.24 15.20 -17.90
C ILE A 3 -2.59 15.87 -17.66
N SER A 4 -3.66 15.23 -18.13
CA SER A 4 -5.04 15.70 -18.01
C SER A 4 -5.69 15.30 -16.69
N GLN A 5 -5.37 14.11 -16.17
CA GLN A 5 -5.95 13.53 -14.96
C GLN A 5 -4.89 12.89 -14.09
N ILE A 6 -5.07 12.95 -12.76
CA ILE A 6 -4.21 12.30 -11.78
C ILE A 6 -5.08 11.41 -10.90
N THR A 7 -4.68 10.14 -10.76
CA THR A 7 -5.39 9.17 -9.95
C THR A 7 -4.46 8.57 -8.89
N GLY A 8 -4.83 8.74 -7.63
CA GLY A 8 -4.19 8.04 -6.50
C GLY A 8 -4.83 6.68 -6.28
N VAL A 9 -4.03 5.63 -6.31
CA VAL A 9 -4.44 4.25 -6.11
C VAL A 9 -3.73 3.68 -4.90
N TYR A 10 -4.44 3.06 -3.97
CA TYR A 10 -3.78 2.49 -2.79
C TYR A 10 -4.42 1.20 -2.29
N PHE A 11 -3.59 0.34 -1.72
CA PHE A 11 -3.98 -0.73 -0.82
C PHE A 11 -3.50 -0.38 0.59
N SER A 12 -4.41 -0.11 1.53
CA SER A 12 -4.05 0.46 2.84
C SER A 12 -4.92 -0.08 3.98
N PRO A 13 -4.62 -1.29 4.49
CA PRO A 13 -5.42 -1.89 5.56
C PRO A 13 -5.50 -1.08 6.85
N THR A 14 -4.41 -0.43 7.28
CA THR A 14 -4.32 0.33 8.55
C THR A 14 -4.33 1.85 8.37
N GLY A 15 -4.32 2.35 7.12
CA GLY A 15 -4.47 3.78 6.81
C GLY A 15 -3.18 4.50 6.44
N SER A 16 -2.01 4.07 6.90
CA SER A 16 -0.74 4.79 6.68
C SER A 16 -0.34 4.89 5.22
N THR A 17 -0.47 3.82 4.44
CA THR A 17 -0.20 3.86 2.99
C THR A 17 -1.12 4.84 2.27
N LYS A 18 -2.43 4.84 2.62
CA LYS A 18 -3.39 5.82 2.11
C LYS A 18 -2.91 7.24 2.37
N GLN A 19 -2.57 7.57 3.61
CA GLN A 19 -2.11 8.90 4.00
C GLN A 19 -0.89 9.36 3.19
N VAL A 20 0.11 8.49 3.00
CA VAL A 20 1.31 8.79 2.20
C VAL A 20 0.96 8.99 0.73
N THR A 21 0.12 8.10 0.18
CA THR A 21 -0.28 8.19 -1.24
C THR A 21 -1.09 9.46 -1.50
N GLU A 22 -2.04 9.78 -0.63
CA GLU A 22 -2.83 11.01 -0.72
C GLU A 22 -1.94 12.25 -0.64
N TRP A 23 -1.03 12.31 0.36
CA TRP A 23 -0.10 13.43 0.51
C TRP A 23 0.72 13.69 -0.75
N ILE A 24 1.32 12.67 -1.34
CA ILE A 24 2.15 12.80 -2.54
C ILE A 24 1.29 13.14 -3.76
N THR A 25 0.15 12.48 -3.93
CA THR A 25 -0.75 12.69 -5.08
C THR A 25 -1.27 14.12 -5.12
N GLU A 26 -1.76 14.64 -4.00
CA GLU A 26 -2.27 16.02 -3.88
C GLU A 26 -1.21 17.06 -4.24
N ARG A 27 0.03 16.84 -3.83
CA ARG A 27 1.13 17.76 -4.14
C ARG A 27 1.59 17.68 -5.59
N ILE A 28 1.52 16.51 -6.21
CA ILE A 28 1.75 16.37 -7.65
C ILE A 28 0.59 17.04 -8.42
N ALA A 29 -0.64 16.88 -7.95
CA ALA A 29 -1.83 17.48 -8.56
C ALA A 29 -1.80 19.02 -8.48
N ASP A 30 -1.12 19.56 -7.46
CA ASP A 30 -1.08 20.99 -7.19
C ASP A 30 -2.52 21.49 -6.91
N ASN A 31 -3.08 22.38 -7.66
CA ASN A 31 -4.45 22.86 -7.46
C ASN A 31 -5.51 22.10 -8.28
N ARG A 32 -5.15 20.97 -8.90
CA ARG A 32 -6.08 20.11 -9.65
C ARG A 32 -6.72 19.07 -8.74
N GLU A 33 -7.96 18.71 -9.03
CA GLU A 33 -8.63 17.60 -8.35
C GLU A 33 -7.99 16.26 -8.76
N ALA A 34 -7.74 15.40 -7.77
CA ALA A 34 -7.26 14.04 -7.99
C ALA A 34 -8.40 13.04 -7.81
N GLU A 35 -8.42 11.98 -8.62
CA GLU A 35 -9.30 10.84 -8.43
C GLU A 35 -8.68 9.82 -7.48
N TRP A 36 -9.54 9.00 -6.84
CA TRP A 36 -9.10 8.03 -5.84
C TRP A 36 -9.65 6.64 -6.09
N LEU A 37 -8.77 5.65 -6.05
CA LEU A 37 -9.12 4.25 -6.15
C LEU A 37 -8.60 3.46 -4.94
N ASP A 38 -9.50 3.13 -4.01
CA ASP A 38 -9.18 2.28 -2.85
C ASP A 38 -9.26 0.80 -3.23
N LEU A 39 -8.11 0.15 -3.26
CA LEU A 39 -8.02 -1.29 -3.51
C LEU A 39 -8.14 -2.12 -2.21
N THR A 40 -8.37 -1.51 -1.05
CA THR A 40 -8.29 -2.20 0.25
C THR A 40 -9.50 -3.07 0.54
N ASP A 41 -10.71 -2.57 0.29
CA ASP A 41 -11.93 -3.30 0.66
C ASP A 41 -12.16 -4.50 -0.26
N ALA A 42 -12.67 -5.60 0.32
CA ALA A 42 -13.05 -6.77 -0.44
C ALA A 42 -14.32 -6.46 -1.26
N VAL A 43 -14.15 -6.37 -2.56
CA VAL A 43 -15.26 -6.24 -3.52
C VAL A 43 -15.33 -7.54 -4.32
N SER A 44 -16.50 -8.15 -4.40
CA SER A 44 -16.70 -9.44 -5.05
C SER A 44 -16.35 -9.43 -6.54
N SER A 45 -16.52 -8.28 -7.20
CA SER A 45 -16.04 -8.06 -8.56
C SER A 45 -15.53 -6.62 -8.68
N ARG A 46 -14.24 -6.45 -8.97
CA ARG A 46 -13.69 -5.15 -9.35
C ARG A 46 -13.68 -5.06 -10.87
N PRO A 47 -14.17 -3.97 -11.46
CA PRO A 47 -13.98 -3.74 -12.89
C PRO A 47 -12.49 -3.58 -13.19
N ASP A 48 -12.13 -3.82 -14.44
CA ASP A 48 -10.83 -3.43 -14.93
C ASP A 48 -10.80 -1.90 -15.15
N TYR A 49 -9.70 -1.27 -14.76
CA TYR A 49 -9.50 0.17 -14.96
C TYR A 49 -8.44 0.38 -16.04
N THR A 50 -8.75 1.20 -17.03
CA THR A 50 -7.82 1.51 -18.11
C THR A 50 -7.43 2.98 -18.05
N PHE A 51 -6.13 3.24 -18.10
CA PHE A 51 -5.52 4.57 -18.05
C PHE A 51 -4.76 4.84 -19.36
N THR A 52 -4.80 6.08 -19.79
CA THR A 52 -4.16 6.54 -21.03
C THR A 52 -2.77 7.14 -20.76
N GLU A 53 -2.03 7.44 -21.81
CA GLU A 53 -0.73 8.13 -21.73
C GLU A 53 -0.82 9.59 -21.27
N HIS A 54 -2.02 10.16 -21.24
CA HIS A 54 -2.30 11.52 -20.76
C HIS A 54 -2.74 11.57 -19.29
N GLU A 55 -2.70 10.45 -18.60
CA GLU A 55 -3.04 10.34 -17.18
C GLU A 55 -1.77 10.01 -16.39
N LEU A 56 -1.76 10.42 -15.13
CA LEU A 56 -0.75 10.02 -14.16
C LEU A 56 -1.41 9.17 -13.08
N VAL A 57 -0.83 8.01 -12.80
CA VAL A 57 -1.28 7.16 -11.69
C VAL A 57 -0.23 7.17 -10.59
N VAL A 58 -0.64 7.38 -9.34
CA VAL A 58 0.22 7.28 -8.15
C VAL A 58 -0.22 6.06 -7.36
N VAL A 59 0.61 5.02 -7.30
CA VAL A 59 0.25 3.73 -6.70
C VAL A 59 1.00 3.53 -5.40
N GLY A 60 0.25 3.36 -4.29
CA GLY A 60 0.79 3.09 -2.96
C GLY A 60 0.39 1.72 -2.41
N VAL A 61 1.37 0.93 -1.95
CA VAL A 61 1.15 -0.35 -1.28
C VAL A 61 2.03 -0.49 -0.04
N PRO A 62 1.59 -1.23 1.00
CA PRO A 62 2.44 -1.54 2.14
C PRO A 62 3.41 -2.67 1.79
N VAL A 63 4.48 -2.79 2.57
CA VAL A 63 5.44 -3.89 2.50
C VAL A 63 5.11 -4.94 3.56
N TYR A 64 4.81 -6.16 3.13
CA TYR A 64 4.61 -7.30 4.01
C TYR A 64 5.72 -8.33 3.77
N GLY A 65 6.55 -8.56 4.79
CA GLY A 65 7.67 -9.49 4.67
C GLY A 65 8.68 -9.16 3.55
N GLY A 66 8.81 -7.88 3.17
CA GLY A 66 9.70 -7.42 2.09
C GLY A 66 9.11 -7.55 0.69
N ARG A 67 7.80 -7.82 0.56
CA ARG A 67 7.07 -8.05 -0.69
C ARG A 67 5.82 -7.17 -0.79
N VAL A 68 5.30 -7.00 -1.99
CA VAL A 68 3.94 -6.49 -2.21
C VAL A 68 2.96 -7.53 -1.66
N PRO A 69 1.95 -7.17 -0.83
CA PRO A 69 0.95 -8.14 -0.38
C PRO A 69 0.26 -8.83 -1.55
N GLU A 70 0.11 -10.16 -1.50
CA GLU A 70 -0.47 -10.93 -2.60
C GLU A 70 -1.85 -10.42 -3.04
N THR A 71 -2.70 -10.09 -2.07
CA THR A 71 -4.01 -9.47 -2.34
C THR A 71 -3.89 -8.11 -3.05
N ALA A 72 -2.86 -7.31 -2.74
CA ALA A 72 -2.63 -6.05 -3.46
C ALA A 72 -2.16 -6.35 -4.89
N ARG A 73 -1.25 -7.30 -5.08
CA ARG A 73 -0.77 -7.74 -6.40
C ARG A 73 -1.93 -8.15 -7.31
N GLU A 74 -2.82 -9.03 -6.83
CA GLU A 74 -4.01 -9.48 -7.58
C GLU A 74 -4.91 -8.32 -8.00
N ARG A 75 -5.06 -7.31 -7.14
CA ARG A 75 -5.89 -6.15 -7.42
C ARG A 75 -5.24 -5.16 -8.38
N LEU A 76 -3.92 -5.02 -8.30
CA LEU A 76 -3.15 -4.21 -9.24
C LEU A 76 -3.20 -4.77 -10.66
N GLN A 77 -3.34 -6.08 -10.83
CA GLN A 77 -3.52 -6.72 -12.14
C GLN A 77 -4.82 -6.34 -12.87
N LYS A 78 -5.75 -5.66 -12.18
CA LYS A 78 -6.95 -5.06 -12.77
C LYS A 78 -6.75 -3.63 -13.29
N LEU A 79 -5.55 -3.08 -13.15
CA LEU A 79 -5.19 -1.78 -13.66
C LEU A 79 -4.43 -1.97 -14.98
N HIS A 80 -4.87 -1.31 -16.03
CA HIS A 80 -4.24 -1.41 -17.36
C HIS A 80 -3.81 -0.03 -17.84
N GLY A 81 -2.52 0.14 -18.07
CA GLY A 81 -1.93 1.35 -18.60
C GLY A 81 -1.72 1.25 -20.12
N LYS A 82 -2.02 2.30 -20.86
CA LYS A 82 -1.62 2.47 -22.25
C LYS A 82 -0.40 3.40 -22.33
N ARG A 83 0.76 2.88 -21.90
CA ARG A 83 1.99 3.68 -21.70
C ARG A 83 1.81 4.79 -20.66
N THR A 84 0.92 4.57 -19.69
CA THR A 84 0.57 5.53 -18.66
C THR A 84 1.73 5.74 -17.69
N PRO A 85 2.19 6.97 -17.43
CA PRO A 85 3.19 7.24 -16.41
C PRO A 85 2.65 6.87 -15.03
N VAL A 86 3.51 6.23 -14.21
CA VAL A 86 3.16 5.85 -12.84
C VAL A 86 4.23 6.24 -11.84
N VAL A 87 3.80 6.74 -10.69
CA VAL A 87 4.63 6.95 -9.49
C VAL A 87 4.41 5.78 -8.54
N LEU A 88 5.51 5.14 -8.15
CA LEU A 88 5.51 3.95 -7.32
C LEU A 88 5.79 4.33 -5.86
N ILE A 89 4.95 3.91 -4.93
CA ILE A 89 5.12 4.17 -3.51
C ILE A 89 4.98 2.87 -2.73
N VAL A 90 6.00 2.55 -1.92
CA VAL A 90 5.87 1.52 -0.90
C VAL A 90 6.01 2.13 0.48
N THR A 91 5.21 1.66 1.44
CA THR A 91 5.31 2.07 2.85
C THR A 91 5.74 0.90 3.71
N TYR A 92 6.65 1.13 4.65
CA TYR A 92 7.21 0.07 5.47
C TYR A 92 7.52 0.52 6.91
N GLY A 93 7.53 -0.44 7.83
CA GLY A 93 7.69 -0.22 9.28
C GLY A 93 9.13 -0.08 9.74
N ASN A 94 9.96 0.70 9.04
CA ASN A 94 11.33 1.11 9.42
C ASN A 94 12.38 -0.03 9.54
N ARG A 95 12.13 -1.24 9.00
CA ARG A 95 13.18 -2.27 8.90
C ARG A 95 13.83 -2.25 7.51
N ALA A 96 13.13 -2.78 6.52
CA ALA A 96 13.55 -2.79 5.13
C ALA A 96 12.32 -3.00 4.22
N TYR A 97 12.35 -2.44 3.01
CA TYR A 97 11.32 -2.69 2.00
C TYR A 97 11.72 -3.81 1.03
N GLU A 98 12.98 -4.30 1.13
CA GLU A 98 13.53 -5.45 0.39
C GLU A 98 13.20 -5.36 -1.12
N ASP A 99 12.43 -6.34 -1.65
CA ASP A 99 12.11 -6.44 -3.07
C ASP A 99 10.76 -5.76 -3.45
N ALA A 100 10.00 -5.26 -2.47
CA ALA A 100 8.63 -4.78 -2.69
C ALA A 100 8.52 -3.65 -3.73
N LEU A 101 9.47 -2.70 -3.75
CA LEU A 101 9.43 -1.60 -4.70
C LEU A 101 9.74 -2.07 -6.13
N LEU A 102 10.68 -3.01 -6.28
CA LEU A 102 10.99 -3.64 -7.55
C LEU A 102 9.81 -4.48 -8.05
N GLU A 103 9.22 -5.29 -7.17
CA GLU A 103 8.03 -6.08 -7.49
C GLU A 103 6.85 -5.21 -7.92
N LEU A 104 6.58 -4.09 -7.23
CA LEU A 104 5.54 -3.14 -7.62
C LEU A 104 5.79 -2.58 -9.03
N SER A 105 7.05 -2.25 -9.33
CA SER A 105 7.46 -1.79 -10.66
C SER A 105 7.20 -2.83 -11.74
N ASP A 106 7.56 -4.08 -11.49
CA ASP A 106 7.41 -5.15 -12.46
C ASP A 106 5.93 -5.46 -12.72
N ILE A 107 5.12 -5.55 -11.65
CA ILE A 107 3.65 -5.74 -11.77
C ILE A 107 3.05 -4.66 -12.69
N LEU A 108 3.36 -3.38 -12.44
CA LEU A 108 2.76 -2.30 -13.20
C LEU A 108 3.33 -2.16 -14.62
N LYS A 109 4.60 -2.49 -14.84
CA LYS A 109 5.16 -2.59 -16.20
C LYS A 109 4.47 -3.67 -17.03
N GLU A 110 4.20 -4.84 -16.45
CA GLU A 110 3.44 -5.92 -17.10
C GLU A 110 2.01 -5.48 -17.46
N GLN A 111 1.44 -4.55 -16.70
CA GLN A 111 0.13 -3.95 -16.97
C GLN A 111 0.19 -2.73 -17.91
N GLY A 112 1.32 -2.43 -18.55
CA GLY A 112 1.47 -1.38 -19.56
C GLY A 112 1.75 0.02 -19.00
N PHE A 113 2.09 0.15 -17.71
CA PHE A 113 2.51 1.41 -17.12
C PHE A 113 4.01 1.68 -17.32
N ILE A 114 4.39 2.95 -17.26
CA ILE A 114 5.79 3.39 -17.35
C ILE A 114 6.17 4.08 -16.03
N PRO A 115 7.03 3.48 -15.20
CA PRO A 115 7.48 4.09 -13.96
C PRO A 115 8.19 5.43 -14.20
N ALA A 116 7.62 6.50 -13.69
CA ALA A 116 8.17 7.85 -13.78
C ALA A 116 9.02 8.23 -12.56
N ALA A 117 8.61 7.76 -11.38
CA ALA A 117 9.33 7.96 -10.12
C ALA A 117 8.99 6.84 -9.13
N ALA A 118 9.83 6.67 -8.10
CA ALA A 118 9.62 5.66 -7.07
C ALA A 118 10.09 6.17 -5.70
N ALA A 119 9.34 5.84 -4.64
CA ALA A 119 9.70 6.17 -3.27
C ALA A 119 9.37 5.01 -2.31
N ALA A 120 10.23 4.83 -1.30
CA ALA A 120 9.98 3.97 -0.15
C ALA A 120 9.87 4.87 1.09
N VAL A 121 8.71 4.90 1.74
CA VAL A 121 8.40 5.81 2.83
C VAL A 121 8.26 5.03 4.14
N VAL A 122 8.97 5.46 5.17
CA VAL A 122 8.83 4.91 6.52
C VAL A 122 7.49 5.34 7.10
N THR A 123 6.76 4.37 7.65
CA THR A 123 5.53 4.60 8.42
C THR A 123 5.57 3.81 9.72
N GLU A 124 4.68 4.12 10.65
CA GLU A 124 4.54 3.31 11.84
C GLU A 124 4.23 1.86 11.47
N HIS A 125 4.95 0.93 12.13
CA HIS A 125 4.80 -0.50 11.86
C HIS A 125 3.43 -1.00 12.34
N ASN A 126 2.66 -1.62 11.45
CA ASN A 126 1.27 -2.01 11.69
C ASN A 126 1.04 -3.09 12.78
N ILE A 127 2.11 -3.74 13.25
CA ILE A 127 2.08 -4.76 14.30
C ILE A 127 2.84 -4.29 15.55
N ALA A 128 4.11 -3.90 15.39
CA ALA A 128 4.99 -3.47 16.47
C ALA A 128 5.14 -1.95 16.43
N HIS A 129 4.15 -1.24 16.97
CA HIS A 129 3.99 0.23 16.89
C HIS A 129 5.16 1.04 17.47
N ILE A 130 6.10 0.41 18.18
CA ILE A 130 7.34 1.06 18.65
C ILE A 130 8.30 1.36 17.49
N TYR A 131 8.21 0.66 16.36
CA TYR A 131 9.04 0.92 15.19
C TYR A 131 8.36 1.92 14.26
N GLY A 132 9.09 2.97 13.93
CA GLY A 132 8.56 4.07 13.14
C GLY A 132 7.40 4.79 13.83
N ALA A 133 7.32 4.76 15.17
CA ALA A 133 6.26 5.39 15.94
C ALA A 133 6.09 6.86 15.55
N GLY A 134 4.85 7.28 15.29
CA GLY A 134 4.53 8.65 14.88
C GLY A 134 4.93 9.01 13.44
N ARG A 135 5.43 8.05 12.64
CA ARG A 135 5.76 8.29 11.22
C ARG A 135 4.54 8.03 10.31
N PRO A 136 4.34 8.83 9.22
CA PRO A 136 5.20 9.93 8.77
C PRO A 136 5.08 11.19 9.66
N ASP A 137 6.23 11.75 10.04
CA ASP A 137 6.34 12.98 10.81
C ASP A 137 6.50 14.23 9.90
N GLU A 138 6.76 15.40 10.50
CA GLU A 138 6.92 16.65 9.74
C GLU A 138 8.17 16.65 8.83
N LYS A 139 9.22 15.88 9.19
CA LYS A 139 10.39 15.70 8.32
C LYS A 139 10.02 14.87 7.09
N ASP A 140 9.31 13.76 7.31
CA ASP A 140 8.79 12.92 6.21
C ASP A 140 7.90 13.71 5.26
N LYS A 141 7.01 14.54 5.82
CA LYS A 141 6.14 15.40 5.01
C LYS A 141 6.91 16.38 4.14
N LYS A 142 8.00 16.96 4.65
CA LYS A 142 8.88 17.84 3.85
C LYS A 142 9.57 17.06 2.73
N GLU A 143 10.10 15.87 3.04
CA GLU A 143 10.76 15.00 2.05
C GLU A 143 9.78 14.52 0.97
N MET A 144 8.57 14.10 1.35
CA MET A 144 7.51 13.73 0.42
C MET A 144 7.05 14.90 -0.46
N THR A 145 7.01 16.11 0.10
CA THR A 145 6.68 17.32 -0.66
C THR A 145 7.76 17.61 -1.70
N ALA A 146 9.03 17.61 -1.31
CA ALA A 146 10.14 17.80 -2.24
C ALA A 146 10.18 16.72 -3.34
N PHE A 147 9.90 15.46 -2.99
CA PHE A 147 9.76 14.38 -3.95
C PHE A 147 8.63 14.66 -4.96
N ALA A 148 7.45 15.05 -4.49
CA ALA A 148 6.29 15.34 -5.34
C ALA A 148 6.57 16.53 -6.31
N GLU A 149 7.26 17.56 -5.82
CA GLU A 149 7.70 18.69 -6.64
C GLU A 149 8.69 18.25 -7.73
N ALA A 150 9.68 17.43 -7.37
CA ALA A 150 10.65 16.87 -8.33
C ALA A 150 9.96 16.01 -9.40
N VAL A 151 8.95 15.21 -9.01
CA VAL A 151 8.14 14.43 -9.95
C VAL A 151 7.40 15.35 -10.92
N ARG A 152 6.77 16.40 -10.41
CA ARG A 152 6.04 17.38 -11.21
C ARG A 152 6.94 18.07 -12.24
N GLU A 153 8.12 18.50 -11.83
CA GLU A 153 9.09 19.13 -12.73
C GLU A 153 9.61 18.14 -13.79
N LYS A 154 9.89 16.89 -13.40
CA LYS A 154 10.28 15.82 -14.33
C LYS A 154 9.21 15.57 -15.39
N LEU A 155 7.93 15.51 -15.00
CA LEU A 155 6.82 15.30 -15.93
C LEU A 155 6.66 16.47 -16.90
N LYS A 156 6.88 17.72 -16.45
CA LYS A 156 6.87 18.90 -17.31
C LYS A 156 8.04 18.88 -18.31
N SER A 157 9.25 18.62 -17.86
CA SER A 157 10.45 18.63 -18.71
C SER A 157 10.46 17.52 -19.74
N THR A 158 9.74 16.40 -19.49
CA THR A 158 9.62 15.27 -20.43
C THR A 158 8.50 15.50 -21.46
N ALA A 159 7.87 16.67 -21.48
CA ALA A 159 6.86 17.02 -22.46
C ALA A 159 7.48 17.02 -23.87
N GLY A 160 7.06 16.07 -24.71
CA GLY A 160 7.58 15.90 -26.09
C GLY A 160 8.71 14.89 -26.26
N SER A 161 9.22 14.29 -25.19
CA SER A 161 10.22 13.20 -25.27
C SER A 161 9.56 11.85 -25.01
N SER A 162 9.75 10.89 -25.93
CA SER A 162 9.33 9.50 -25.74
C SER A 162 10.19 8.73 -24.72
N LYS A 163 11.21 9.37 -24.16
CA LYS A 163 12.12 8.80 -23.15
C LYS A 163 11.70 9.22 -21.74
N LEU A 164 10.73 8.52 -21.15
CA LEU A 164 10.74 8.36 -19.70
C LEU A 164 11.99 7.56 -19.36
N LEU A 165 12.92 8.15 -18.60
CA LEU A 165 14.16 7.52 -18.21
C LEU A 165 13.87 6.23 -17.45
N GLU A 166 14.57 5.17 -17.81
CA GLU A 166 14.47 3.91 -17.10
C GLU A 166 14.90 4.09 -15.64
N LEU A 167 14.00 3.79 -14.71
CA LEU A 167 14.29 3.88 -13.29
C LEU A 167 15.09 2.64 -12.86
N SER A 168 16.25 2.86 -12.26
CA SER A 168 16.95 1.83 -11.51
C SER A 168 16.32 1.68 -10.12
N ILE A 169 15.66 0.56 -9.88
CA ILE A 169 14.98 0.28 -8.62
C ILE A 169 15.71 -0.85 -7.89
N ARG A 170 16.01 -0.65 -6.61
CA ARG A 170 16.64 -1.65 -5.75
C ARG A 170 15.71 -2.83 -5.52
N GLY A 171 16.29 -4.04 -5.50
CA GLY A 171 15.65 -5.32 -5.24
C GLY A 171 16.37 -6.44 -5.95
N ASN A 172 15.96 -7.66 -5.69
CA ASN A 172 16.54 -8.87 -6.26
C ASN A 172 15.53 -9.63 -7.12
N ARG A 173 16.01 -10.33 -8.12
CA ARG A 173 15.26 -11.34 -8.87
C ARG A 173 16.04 -12.65 -8.87
N PRO A 174 15.43 -13.78 -8.42
CA PRO A 174 14.04 -13.90 -7.96
C PRO A 174 13.81 -13.14 -6.66
N TYR A 175 12.58 -12.65 -6.45
CA TYR A 175 12.20 -12.00 -5.20
C TYR A 175 12.31 -12.97 -4.02
N ARG A 176 12.53 -12.41 -2.83
CA ARG A 176 12.49 -13.23 -1.61
C ARG A 176 11.15 -13.96 -1.49
N PRO A 177 11.12 -15.18 -0.90
CA PRO A 177 9.87 -15.88 -0.64
C PRO A 177 8.96 -15.06 0.28
N TYR A 178 7.64 -15.19 0.13
CA TYR A 178 6.70 -14.65 1.11
C TYR A 178 6.96 -15.32 2.47
N GLY A 179 7.24 -14.51 3.48
CA GLY A 179 7.30 -14.99 4.86
C GLY A 179 5.88 -15.12 5.43
N THR A 180 5.57 -16.27 6.03
CA THR A 180 4.35 -16.43 6.81
C THR A 180 4.69 -16.27 8.28
N LEU A 181 4.08 -15.28 8.94
CA LEU A 181 4.11 -15.17 10.38
C LEU A 181 2.84 -15.82 10.93
N PRO A 182 2.93 -16.82 11.82
CA PRO A 182 1.76 -17.51 12.39
C PRO A 182 1.08 -16.63 13.44
N LEU A 183 0.57 -15.47 13.00
CA LEU A 183 -0.04 -14.48 13.88
C LEU A 183 -1.51 -14.78 14.10
N LYS A 184 -1.89 -15.08 15.34
CA LYS A 184 -3.27 -15.29 15.75
C LYS A 184 -3.86 -14.01 16.34
N ILE A 185 -5.02 -13.62 15.81
CA ILE A 185 -5.79 -12.50 16.34
C ILE A 185 -6.80 -13.04 17.34
N SER A 186 -6.65 -12.68 18.60
CA SER A 186 -7.60 -12.99 19.66
C SER A 186 -8.77 -11.97 19.70
N VAL A 187 -9.91 -12.41 20.20
CA VAL A 187 -11.09 -11.57 20.36
C VAL A 187 -11.56 -11.65 21.81
N SER A 188 -11.59 -10.52 22.50
CA SER A 188 -12.00 -10.42 23.90
C SER A 188 -13.53 -10.40 24.07
N SER A 189 -14.00 -10.50 25.32
CA SER A 189 -15.41 -10.38 25.69
C SER A 189 -16.03 -9.00 25.36
N ALA A 190 -15.22 -7.98 25.12
CA ALA A 190 -15.69 -6.67 24.67
C ALA A 190 -16.29 -6.66 23.25
N CYS A 191 -16.22 -7.78 22.53
CA CYS A 191 -16.81 -7.91 21.20
C CYS A 191 -18.34 -7.99 21.29
N GLU A 192 -19.00 -6.99 20.72
CA GLU A 192 -20.48 -6.88 20.65
C GLU A 192 -21.06 -7.45 19.35
N GLY A 193 -20.27 -8.07 18.49
CA GLY A 193 -20.75 -8.64 17.23
C GLY A 193 -21.17 -7.63 16.16
N CYS A 194 -20.73 -6.37 16.22
CA CYS A 194 -21.16 -5.28 15.31
C CYS A 194 -20.83 -5.49 13.83
N GLY A 195 -20.03 -6.50 13.47
CA GLY A 195 -19.69 -6.90 12.10
C GLY A 195 -18.74 -5.96 11.34
N THR A 196 -18.23 -4.87 11.94
CA THR A 196 -17.34 -3.92 11.25
C THR A 196 -16.09 -4.61 10.70
N CYS A 197 -15.45 -5.46 11.50
CA CYS A 197 -14.27 -6.22 11.08
C CYS A 197 -14.58 -7.23 9.95
N ILE A 198 -15.80 -7.79 9.91
CA ILE A 198 -16.25 -8.69 8.84
C ILE A 198 -16.32 -7.91 7.52
N ARG A 199 -17.06 -6.79 7.51
CA ARG A 199 -17.27 -5.95 6.31
C ARG A 199 -15.97 -5.36 5.79
N LYS A 200 -15.03 -5.05 6.68
CA LYS A 200 -13.77 -4.37 6.34
C LYS A 200 -12.59 -5.33 6.12
N CYS A 201 -12.79 -6.65 6.25
CA CYS A 201 -11.72 -7.61 5.99
C CYS A 201 -11.37 -7.66 4.48
N PRO A 202 -10.12 -7.34 4.08
CA PRO A 202 -9.74 -7.31 2.67
C PRO A 202 -9.91 -8.65 1.95
N VAL A 203 -9.78 -9.75 2.69
CA VAL A 203 -9.82 -11.13 2.17
C VAL A 203 -11.01 -11.93 2.70
N GLN A 204 -11.94 -11.28 3.40
CA GLN A 204 -13.14 -11.93 3.97
C GLN A 204 -12.83 -13.14 4.88
N ALA A 205 -11.70 -13.15 5.55
CA ALA A 205 -11.26 -14.23 6.43
C ALA A 205 -12.04 -14.31 7.76
N ILE A 206 -12.96 -13.40 8.04
CA ILE A 206 -13.74 -13.40 9.29
C ILE A 206 -15.13 -13.94 8.98
N SER A 207 -15.59 -14.92 9.77
CA SER A 207 -16.90 -15.56 9.61
C SER A 207 -18.02 -14.51 9.55
N ARG A 208 -18.94 -14.68 8.62
CA ARG A 208 -20.10 -13.79 8.47
C ARG A 208 -21.13 -13.96 9.58
N THR A 209 -21.15 -15.12 10.23
CA THR A 209 -22.11 -15.47 11.29
C THR A 209 -21.54 -15.26 12.69
N ASP A 210 -20.21 -15.30 12.85
CA ASP A 210 -19.55 -15.09 14.14
C ASP A 210 -18.29 -14.25 13.96
N ALA A 211 -18.37 -12.98 14.40
CA ALA A 211 -17.24 -12.04 14.35
C ALA A 211 -16.01 -12.48 15.17
N LYS A 212 -16.11 -13.52 16.01
CA LYS A 212 -15.00 -14.04 16.79
C LYS A 212 -14.17 -15.07 16.03
N VAL A 213 -14.76 -15.71 15.03
CA VAL A 213 -14.10 -16.75 14.23
C VAL A 213 -13.37 -16.14 13.05
N THR A 214 -12.09 -16.47 12.90
CA THR A 214 -11.24 -16.03 11.78
C THR A 214 -10.63 -17.27 11.12
N ASP A 215 -10.75 -17.37 9.81
CA ASP A 215 -10.03 -18.36 9.01
C ASP A 215 -8.55 -17.94 8.92
N GLU A 216 -7.70 -18.68 9.63
CA GLU A 216 -6.27 -18.40 9.71
C GLU A 216 -5.57 -18.65 8.36
N SER A 217 -6.10 -19.55 7.52
CA SER A 217 -5.51 -19.87 6.22
C SER A 217 -5.75 -18.76 5.17
N ALA A 218 -6.89 -18.07 5.27
CA ALA A 218 -7.25 -16.93 4.42
C ALA A 218 -6.71 -15.59 4.96
N CYS A 219 -6.32 -15.54 6.24
CA CYS A 219 -5.93 -14.29 6.90
C CYS A 219 -4.53 -13.83 6.47
N ILE A 220 -4.43 -12.66 5.84
CA ILE A 220 -3.15 -12.03 5.43
C ILE A 220 -2.48 -11.19 6.53
N THR A 221 -2.92 -11.31 7.78
CA THR A 221 -2.35 -10.62 8.96
C THR A 221 -2.15 -9.10 8.79
N CYS A 222 -3.04 -8.44 8.07
CA CYS A 222 -2.96 -7.01 7.73
C CYS A 222 -3.34 -6.05 8.87
N MET A 223 -3.76 -6.55 10.01
CA MET A 223 -4.19 -5.80 11.21
C MET A 223 -5.42 -4.90 11.01
N ARG A 224 -6.07 -4.89 9.83
CA ARG A 224 -7.23 -4.03 9.58
C ARG A 224 -8.37 -4.25 10.58
N CYS A 225 -8.66 -5.50 10.90
CA CYS A 225 -9.73 -5.84 11.84
C CYS A 225 -9.46 -5.36 13.28
N ILE A 226 -8.19 -5.17 13.65
CA ILE A 226 -7.78 -4.54 14.91
C ILE A 226 -7.99 -3.03 14.81
N ALA A 227 -7.48 -2.41 13.75
CA ALA A 227 -7.53 -0.96 13.54
C ALA A 227 -8.96 -0.41 13.44
N VAL A 228 -9.90 -1.16 12.82
CA VAL A 228 -11.29 -0.70 12.63
C VAL A 228 -12.26 -1.11 13.76
N CYS A 229 -11.78 -1.82 14.79
CA CYS A 229 -12.66 -2.30 15.84
C CYS A 229 -13.03 -1.16 16.82
N PRO A 230 -14.29 -0.69 16.86
CA PRO A 230 -14.68 0.43 17.72
C PRO A 230 -14.61 0.12 19.23
N LYS A 231 -14.59 -1.18 19.57
CA LYS A 231 -14.49 -1.66 20.97
C LYS A 231 -13.08 -2.15 21.32
N HIS A 232 -12.10 -2.02 20.41
CA HIS A 232 -10.75 -2.55 20.59
C HIS A 232 -10.73 -4.01 21.08
N ALA A 233 -11.74 -4.79 20.67
CA ALA A 233 -11.93 -6.16 21.12
C ALA A 233 -10.99 -7.16 20.44
N ARG A 234 -10.41 -6.80 19.29
CA ARG A 234 -9.44 -7.62 18.56
C ARG A 234 -8.01 -7.20 18.91
N LYS A 235 -7.18 -8.18 19.24
CA LYS A 235 -5.78 -7.94 19.65
C LYS A 235 -4.86 -9.03 19.11
N LEU A 236 -3.61 -8.68 18.92
CA LEU A 236 -2.55 -9.64 18.70
C LEU A 236 -2.05 -10.20 20.03
N GLY A 237 -1.66 -11.47 20.09
CA GLY A 237 -1.07 -12.08 21.28
C GLY A 237 0.28 -11.41 21.63
N ILE A 238 0.51 -11.13 22.93
CA ILE A 238 1.69 -10.38 23.42
C ILE A 238 3.01 -11.04 23.04
N LEU A 239 3.10 -12.38 23.08
CA LEU A 239 4.30 -13.13 22.70
C LEU A 239 4.74 -12.89 21.26
N MET A 240 3.81 -12.64 20.37
CA MET A 240 4.05 -12.42 18.95
C MET A 240 4.64 -11.02 18.65
N THR A 241 4.30 -10.03 19.44
CA THR A 241 4.88 -8.67 19.31
C THR A 241 6.37 -8.67 19.64
N LEU A 242 6.81 -9.53 20.56
CA LEU A 242 8.22 -9.68 20.94
C LEU A 242 9.05 -10.40 19.87
N GLU A 243 8.49 -11.38 19.16
CA GLU A 243 9.19 -12.06 18.06
C GLU A 243 9.43 -11.15 16.86
N ILE A 244 8.47 -10.29 16.54
CA ILE A 244 8.65 -9.27 15.48
C ILE A 244 9.73 -8.28 15.89
N GLY A 245 9.79 -7.90 17.17
CA GLY A 245 10.86 -7.09 17.72
C GLY A 245 12.25 -7.66 17.48
N ARG A 246 12.43 -8.97 17.68
CA ARG A 246 13.72 -9.65 17.42
C ARG A 246 14.09 -9.69 15.92
N ALA A 247 13.14 -9.68 15.02
CA ALA A 247 13.39 -9.64 13.58
C ALA A 247 13.84 -8.24 13.09
N HIS A 248 13.75 -7.21 13.94
CA HIS A 248 14.17 -5.84 13.64
C HIS A 248 15.57 -5.49 14.21
N VAL A 249 16.15 -6.37 15.00
CA VAL A 249 17.51 -6.31 15.49
C VAL A 249 18.39 -7.24 14.66
#